data_fd16b33227c115ad4dbfc01d38e5cf99
#
_entry.id   fd16b33227c115ad4dbfc01d38e5cf99
#
_cell.length_a   1.000
_cell.length_b   1.000
_cell.length_c   1.000
_cell.angle_alpha   90.00
_cell.angle_beta   90.00
_cell.angle_gamma   90.00
#
_symmetry.space_group_name_H-M   'P 1'
#
loop_
_entity.id
_entity.type
_entity.pdbx_description
1 polymer ?
#
loop_
_entity_poly.entity_id
_entity_poly.type
_entity_poly.pdbx_seq_one_letter_code
_entity_poly.pdbx_strand_id
1 'polypeptide(L)'
;MDGYDTAILLNHIGKVAEGPGACVILVSGNQVITPDVNSGILESITRDALIVLAREVLGLEVVERHVDRTEMYLADEVFTCGTAAEVTPVVAVDKHTVGHGEIGPVTHALEALFDDVLRGRDARYAHWRTPVQSEVAAVV
;
A
#
# COMPACT_ATOMS: atom_id res chain seq x y z
N MET A 1 17.87 -18.09 -6.83
CA MET A 1 16.61 -17.46 -6.38
C MET A 1 15.49 -18.13 -7.16
N ASP A 2 14.40 -18.47 -6.50
CA ASP A 2 13.34 -19.31 -7.09
C ASP A 2 12.35 -18.55 -7.99
N GLY A 3 12.76 -17.38 -8.52
CA GLY A 3 11.95 -16.57 -9.45
C GLY A 3 10.92 -15.67 -8.74
N TYR A 4 11.15 -15.29 -7.48
CA TYR A 4 10.36 -14.32 -6.76
C TYR A 4 11.02 -12.94 -6.78
N ASP A 5 10.21 -11.88 -6.90
CA ASP A 5 10.70 -10.49 -6.88
C ASP A 5 10.95 -10.00 -5.46
N THR A 6 10.11 -10.44 -4.50
CA THR A 6 10.20 -10.07 -3.09
C THR A 6 9.65 -11.18 -2.19
N ALA A 7 9.63 -10.95 -0.89
CA ALA A 7 9.05 -11.83 0.11
C ALA A 7 8.06 -11.06 1.00
N ILE A 8 7.02 -11.74 1.46
CA ILE A 8 6.15 -11.24 2.52
C ILE A 8 6.46 -12.01 3.79
N LEU A 9 6.75 -11.28 4.85
CA LEU A 9 7.18 -11.83 6.12
C LEU A 9 5.96 -12.15 6.99
N LEU A 10 6.06 -13.23 7.74
CA LEU A 10 5.12 -13.57 8.79
C LEU A 10 5.71 -13.22 10.15
N ASN A 11 4.87 -12.79 11.08
CA ASN A 11 5.27 -12.58 12.45
C ASN A 11 5.41 -13.90 13.24
N HIS A 12 5.80 -13.82 14.50
CA HIS A 12 6.06 -14.98 15.37
C HIS A 12 4.83 -15.88 15.63
N ILE A 13 3.61 -15.39 15.37
CA ILE A 13 2.37 -16.19 15.46
C ILE A 13 1.87 -16.64 14.08
N GLY A 14 2.65 -16.47 13.02
CA GLY A 14 2.34 -16.92 11.66
C GLY A 14 1.36 -16.04 10.90
N LYS A 15 1.08 -14.81 11.36
CA LYS A 15 0.25 -13.83 10.64
C LYS A 15 1.12 -12.99 9.71
N VAL A 16 0.51 -12.48 8.66
CA VAL A 16 1.17 -11.55 7.74
C VAL A 16 1.61 -10.31 8.50
N ALA A 17 2.86 -9.93 8.30
CA ALA A 17 3.40 -8.67 8.80
C ALA A 17 3.59 -7.71 7.62
N GLU A 18 4.75 -7.72 7.00
CA GLU A 18 5.09 -6.77 5.93
C GLU A 18 6.08 -7.37 4.94
N GLY A 19 6.39 -6.69 3.84
CA GLY A 19 7.52 -6.98 2.98
C GLY A 19 8.79 -6.28 3.44
N PRO A 20 9.96 -6.58 2.87
CA PRO A 20 11.20 -5.85 3.13
C PRO A 20 11.08 -4.38 2.70
N GLY A 21 10.81 -3.49 3.66
CA GLY A 21 10.64 -2.05 3.41
C GLY A 21 9.32 -1.64 2.77
N ALA A 22 8.28 -2.47 2.85
CA ALA A 22 6.96 -2.18 2.30
C ALA A 22 5.84 -2.83 3.12
N CYS A 23 4.76 -2.10 3.39
CA CYS A 23 3.55 -2.66 3.97
C CYS A 23 2.75 -3.46 2.94
N VAL A 24 1.89 -4.36 3.42
CA VAL A 24 1.02 -5.20 2.60
C VAL A 24 -0.43 -4.76 2.77
N ILE A 25 -1.15 -4.66 1.67
CA ILE A 25 -2.57 -4.33 1.64
C ILE A 25 -3.28 -5.33 0.73
N LEU A 26 -4.43 -5.80 1.16
CA LEU A 26 -5.32 -6.70 0.43
C LEU A 26 -6.62 -5.98 0.10
N VAL A 27 -7.24 -6.34 -1.00
CA VAL A 27 -8.61 -5.94 -1.35
C VAL A 27 -9.46 -7.18 -1.43
N SER A 28 -10.62 -7.16 -0.78
CA SER A 28 -11.62 -8.23 -0.85
C SER A 28 -13.02 -7.62 -0.86
N GLY A 29 -13.72 -7.73 -1.98
CA GLY A 29 -14.99 -7.07 -2.20
C GLY A 29 -14.87 -5.54 -2.03
N ASN A 30 -15.59 -4.98 -1.07
CA ASN A 30 -15.57 -3.54 -0.73
C ASN A 30 -14.60 -3.20 0.41
N GLN A 31 -13.77 -4.14 0.82
CA GLN A 31 -12.85 -3.94 1.94
C GLN A 31 -11.40 -3.83 1.48
N VAL A 32 -10.70 -2.85 2.05
CA VAL A 32 -9.25 -2.73 2.03
C VAL A 32 -8.73 -3.21 3.38
N ILE A 33 -7.96 -4.28 3.38
CA ILE A 33 -7.50 -4.97 4.59
C ILE A 33 -5.97 -4.86 4.68
N THR A 34 -5.48 -4.51 5.85
CA THR A 34 -4.03 -4.42 6.08
C THR A 34 -3.68 -4.92 7.48
N PRO A 35 -2.53 -5.55 7.68
CA PRO A 35 -2.06 -5.88 9.00
C PRO A 35 -2.06 -4.67 9.93
N ASP A 36 -2.53 -4.85 11.16
CA ASP A 36 -2.47 -3.82 12.19
C ASP A 36 -1.07 -3.70 12.79
N VAL A 37 -0.84 -2.64 13.57
CA VAL A 37 0.48 -2.39 14.18
C VAL A 37 0.94 -3.51 15.12
N ASN A 38 0.01 -4.27 15.71
CA ASN A 38 0.34 -5.41 16.57
C ASN A 38 0.84 -6.63 15.78
N SER A 39 0.68 -6.61 14.48
CA SER A 39 1.20 -7.65 13.58
C SER A 39 2.72 -7.58 13.40
N GLY A 40 3.38 -6.58 13.98
CA GLY A 40 4.84 -6.39 13.92
C GLY A 40 5.30 -5.68 12.65
N ILE A 41 4.46 -4.80 12.12
CA ILE A 41 4.78 -3.94 10.98
C ILE A 41 5.45 -2.65 11.43
N LEU A 42 6.21 -2.03 10.53
CA LEU A 42 6.62 -0.64 10.66
C LEU A 42 5.43 0.26 10.26
N GLU A 43 5.08 1.22 11.13
CA GLU A 43 4.08 2.24 10.79
C GLU A 43 4.59 3.08 9.62
N SER A 44 3.84 3.09 8.53
CA SER A 44 4.24 3.70 7.27
C SER A 44 3.35 4.90 6.93
N ILE A 45 3.96 6.04 6.65
CA ILE A 45 3.26 7.25 6.18
C ILE A 45 2.53 6.97 4.86
N THR A 46 3.14 6.18 3.96
CA THR A 46 2.50 5.78 2.70
C THR A 46 1.25 4.93 2.96
N ARG A 47 1.35 3.94 3.86
CA ARG A 47 0.21 3.12 4.26
C ARG A 47 -0.93 3.97 4.83
N ASP A 48 -0.62 4.88 5.76
CA ASP A 48 -1.59 5.79 6.36
C ASP A 48 -2.29 6.66 5.31
N ALA A 49 -1.53 7.23 4.39
CA ALA A 49 -2.08 8.02 3.30
C ALA A 49 -3.06 7.20 2.43
N LEU A 50 -2.68 5.97 2.06
CA LEU A 50 -3.54 5.08 1.27
C LEU A 50 -4.81 4.66 2.02
N ILE A 51 -4.73 4.44 3.34
CA ILE A 51 -5.90 4.18 4.19
C ILE A 51 -6.89 5.35 4.14
N VAL A 52 -6.40 6.57 4.26
CA VAL A 52 -7.24 7.77 4.17
C VAL A 52 -7.86 7.92 2.79
N LEU A 53 -7.07 7.77 1.73
CA LEU A 53 -7.56 7.85 0.35
C LEU A 53 -8.61 6.78 0.04
N ALA A 54 -8.41 5.55 0.51
CA ALA A 54 -9.38 4.46 0.35
C ALA A 54 -10.73 4.80 1.03
N ARG A 55 -10.69 5.33 2.25
CA ARG A 55 -11.90 5.71 3.00
C ARG A 55 -12.59 6.93 2.42
N GLU A 56 -11.85 8.03 2.24
CA GLU A 56 -12.43 9.35 1.96
C GLU A 56 -12.74 9.56 0.49
N VAL A 57 -11.95 8.97 -0.41
CA VAL A 57 -12.09 9.21 -1.85
C VAL A 57 -12.78 8.04 -2.54
N LEU A 58 -12.42 6.81 -2.23
CA LEU A 58 -13.01 5.63 -2.85
C LEU A 58 -14.22 5.09 -2.10
N GLY A 59 -14.49 5.56 -0.88
CA GLY A 59 -15.62 5.11 -0.06
C GLY A 59 -15.54 3.64 0.36
N LEU A 60 -14.33 3.07 0.42
CA LEU A 60 -14.09 1.70 0.79
C LEU A 60 -14.03 1.52 2.31
N GLU A 61 -14.46 0.37 2.78
CA GLU A 61 -14.27 -0.02 4.17
C GLU A 61 -12.80 -0.42 4.39
N VAL A 62 -12.11 0.24 5.32
CA VAL A 62 -10.73 -0.12 5.67
C VAL A 62 -10.70 -0.84 6.99
N VAL A 63 -10.11 -2.04 7.01
CA VAL A 63 -10.01 -2.92 8.16
C VAL A 63 -8.54 -3.17 8.49
N GLU A 64 -8.12 -2.71 9.66
CA GLU A 64 -6.78 -2.96 10.20
C GLU A 64 -6.88 -4.11 11.21
N ARG A 65 -6.29 -5.26 10.90
CA ARG A 65 -6.38 -6.48 11.71
C ARG A 65 -5.26 -7.46 11.38
N HIS A 66 -5.16 -8.51 12.18
CA HIS A 66 -4.34 -9.66 11.76
C HIS A 66 -4.85 -10.25 10.45
N VAL A 67 -3.92 -10.63 9.59
CA VAL A 67 -4.17 -11.22 8.28
C VAL A 67 -3.51 -12.61 8.22
N ASP A 68 -4.27 -13.60 7.81
CA ASP A 68 -3.73 -14.94 7.56
C ASP A 68 -3.04 -15.02 6.20
N ARG A 69 -1.97 -15.81 6.11
CA ARG A 69 -1.26 -16.03 4.84
C ARG A 69 -2.20 -16.48 3.73
N THR A 70 -3.18 -17.31 4.06
CA THR A 70 -4.13 -17.86 3.10
C THR A 70 -5.08 -16.81 2.53
N GLU A 71 -5.32 -15.71 3.23
CA GLU A 71 -6.15 -14.62 2.71
C GLU A 71 -5.51 -13.95 1.48
N MET A 72 -4.19 -13.91 1.40
CA MET A 72 -3.50 -13.37 0.21
C MET A 72 -3.78 -14.18 -1.07
N TYR A 73 -4.07 -15.48 -0.95
CA TYR A 73 -4.42 -16.31 -2.10
C TYR A 73 -5.85 -16.13 -2.57
N LEU A 74 -6.73 -15.65 -1.67
CA LEU A 74 -8.16 -15.51 -1.89
C LEU A 74 -8.57 -14.07 -2.15
N ALA A 75 -7.67 -13.11 -1.94
CA ALA A 75 -7.93 -11.70 -2.15
C ALA A 75 -8.18 -11.40 -3.64
N ASP A 76 -9.04 -10.41 -3.89
CA ASP A 76 -9.28 -9.91 -5.26
C ASP A 76 -8.04 -9.16 -5.77
N GLU A 77 -7.37 -8.40 -4.87
CA GLU A 77 -6.13 -7.70 -5.17
C GLU A 77 -5.19 -7.77 -3.96
N VAL A 78 -3.89 -7.81 -4.21
CA VAL A 78 -2.85 -7.60 -3.21
C VAL A 78 -1.85 -6.59 -3.76
N PHE A 79 -1.40 -5.68 -2.92
CA PHE A 79 -0.31 -4.78 -3.29
C PHE A 79 0.56 -4.46 -2.08
N THR A 80 1.77 -4.03 -2.36
CA THR A 80 2.69 -3.49 -1.35
C THR A 80 2.78 -1.98 -1.49
N CYS A 81 3.07 -1.29 -0.38
CA CYS A 81 3.26 0.15 -0.39
C CYS A 81 4.37 0.62 0.54
N GLY A 82 5.04 1.69 0.17
CA GLY A 82 6.12 2.29 0.94
C GLY A 82 6.80 3.39 0.18
N THR A 83 7.77 4.07 0.79
CA THR A 83 8.47 5.20 0.14
C THR A 83 9.17 4.78 -1.15
N ALA A 84 9.84 3.63 -1.16
CA ALA A 84 10.55 3.14 -2.34
C ALA A 84 9.67 2.27 -3.25
N ALA A 85 8.73 1.55 -2.64
CA ALA A 85 7.80 0.68 -3.37
C ALA A 85 6.64 1.46 -3.99
N GLU A 86 6.40 2.70 -3.55
CA GLU A 86 5.20 3.47 -3.90
C GLU A 86 3.93 2.63 -3.70
N VAL A 87 3.21 2.30 -4.76
CA VAL A 87 2.13 1.32 -4.80
C VAL A 87 2.50 0.26 -5.83
N THR A 88 2.84 -0.94 -5.37
CA THR A 88 3.30 -2.03 -6.26
C THR A 88 2.33 -3.20 -6.19
N PRO A 89 1.64 -3.56 -7.29
CA PRO A 89 0.74 -4.70 -7.30
C PRO A 89 1.49 -6.02 -7.11
N VAL A 90 0.85 -6.94 -6.37
CA VAL A 90 1.32 -8.32 -6.19
C VAL A 90 0.38 -9.23 -6.98
N VAL A 91 0.84 -9.73 -8.11
CA VAL A 91 0.02 -10.52 -9.04
C VAL A 91 0.08 -12.02 -8.77
N ALA A 92 1.01 -12.46 -7.96
CA ALA A 92 1.12 -13.85 -7.51
C ALA A 92 1.78 -13.95 -6.13
N VAL A 93 1.31 -14.89 -5.31
CA VAL A 93 1.88 -15.24 -4.00
C VAL A 93 2.13 -16.75 -3.99
N ASP A 94 3.35 -17.19 -3.65
CA ASP A 94 3.73 -18.61 -3.64
C ASP A 94 3.36 -19.36 -4.95
N LYS A 95 3.50 -18.68 -6.10
CA LYS A 95 3.12 -19.17 -7.43
C LYS A 95 1.60 -19.35 -7.66
N HIS A 96 0.77 -18.91 -6.74
CA HIS A 96 -0.68 -18.81 -6.92
C HIS A 96 -1.01 -17.41 -7.42
N THR A 97 -1.77 -17.34 -8.51
CA THR A 97 -2.25 -16.07 -9.06
C THR A 97 -3.19 -15.39 -8.07
N VAL A 98 -2.97 -14.09 -7.84
CA VAL A 98 -3.87 -13.23 -7.08
C VAL A 98 -4.88 -12.62 -8.06
N GLY A 99 -6.15 -12.69 -7.73
CA GLY A 99 -7.21 -12.18 -8.58
C GLY A 99 -7.12 -12.70 -10.02
N HIS A 100 -6.92 -11.80 -10.96
CA HIS A 100 -6.74 -12.14 -12.38
C HIS A 100 -5.28 -12.14 -12.85
N GLY A 101 -4.31 -11.95 -11.94
CA GLY A 101 -2.88 -11.89 -12.28
C GLY A 101 -2.42 -10.57 -12.88
N GLU A 102 -3.21 -9.53 -12.73
CA GLU A 102 -2.96 -8.18 -13.23
C GLU A 102 -3.23 -7.15 -12.12
N ILE A 103 -2.86 -5.89 -12.36
CA ILE A 103 -3.21 -4.82 -11.42
C ILE A 103 -4.73 -4.67 -11.36
N GLY A 104 -5.28 -4.72 -10.15
CA GLY A 104 -6.70 -4.57 -9.93
C GLY A 104 -7.16 -3.11 -9.91
N PRO A 105 -8.47 -2.87 -10.08
CA PRO A 105 -9.02 -1.52 -10.20
C PRO A 105 -8.81 -0.66 -8.94
N VAL A 106 -8.86 -1.24 -7.75
CA VAL A 106 -8.66 -0.50 -6.50
C VAL A 106 -7.20 -0.10 -6.34
N THR A 107 -6.28 -1.03 -6.59
CA THR A 107 -4.82 -0.75 -6.57
C THR A 107 -4.48 0.35 -7.55
N HIS A 108 -4.97 0.26 -8.80
CA HIS A 108 -4.73 1.29 -9.81
C HIS A 108 -5.31 2.66 -9.41
N ALA A 109 -6.51 2.69 -8.83
CA ALA A 109 -7.12 3.94 -8.38
C ALA A 109 -6.34 4.57 -7.22
N LEU A 110 -5.89 3.77 -6.26
CA LEU A 110 -5.08 4.25 -5.12
C LEU A 110 -3.69 4.74 -5.58
N GLU A 111 -3.06 4.05 -6.51
CA GLU A 111 -1.80 4.48 -7.12
C GLU A 111 -1.95 5.87 -7.76
N ALA A 112 -2.96 6.06 -8.61
CA ALA A 112 -3.22 7.33 -9.29
C ALA A 112 -3.53 8.47 -8.30
N LEU A 113 -4.38 8.22 -7.29
CA LEU A 113 -4.71 9.19 -6.26
C LEU A 113 -3.49 9.58 -5.43
N PHE A 114 -2.66 8.61 -5.07
CA PHE A 114 -1.45 8.87 -4.29
C PHE A 114 -0.44 9.68 -5.10
N ASP A 115 -0.24 9.37 -6.39
CA ASP A 115 0.62 10.17 -7.28
C ASP A 115 0.11 11.61 -7.43
N ASP A 116 -1.20 11.81 -7.51
CA ASP A 116 -1.80 13.16 -7.55
C ASP A 116 -1.52 13.95 -6.27
N VAL A 117 -1.59 13.30 -5.11
CA VAL A 117 -1.24 13.91 -3.82
C VAL A 117 0.25 14.27 -3.79
N LEU A 118 1.14 13.33 -4.14
CA LEU A 118 2.58 13.54 -4.11
C LEU A 118 3.00 14.69 -5.03
N ARG A 119 2.39 14.79 -6.20
CA ARG A 119 2.71 15.83 -7.18
C ARG A 119 1.94 17.14 -6.96
N GLY A 120 1.09 17.20 -5.96
CA GLY A 120 0.33 18.40 -5.63
C GLY A 120 -0.81 18.72 -6.56
N ARG A 121 -1.31 17.75 -7.27
CA ARG A 121 -2.48 17.89 -8.13
C ARG A 121 -3.79 17.81 -7.34
N ASP A 122 -3.79 17.21 -6.16
CA ASP A 122 -4.94 17.17 -5.26
C ASP A 122 -4.77 18.19 -4.12
N ALA A 123 -5.52 19.30 -4.19
CA ALA A 123 -5.47 20.37 -3.22
C ALA A 123 -6.03 19.96 -1.83
N ARG A 124 -6.89 18.94 -1.74
CA ARG A 124 -7.46 18.46 -0.48
C ARG A 124 -6.38 18.02 0.50
N TYR A 125 -5.31 17.42 -0.02
CA TYR A 125 -4.20 16.86 0.75
C TYR A 125 -2.92 17.71 0.66
N ALA A 126 -3.02 18.97 0.27
CA ALA A 126 -1.86 19.88 0.19
C ALA A 126 -1.09 20.00 1.50
N HIS A 127 -1.77 19.86 2.65
CA HIS A 127 -1.18 19.89 3.98
C HIS A 127 -0.28 18.69 4.31
N TRP A 128 -0.32 17.62 3.50
CA TRP A 128 0.60 16.46 3.65
C TRP A 128 1.98 16.74 3.06
N ARG A 129 2.14 17.82 2.34
CA ARG A 129 3.40 18.17 1.68
C ARG A 129 4.04 19.40 2.30
N THR A 130 5.33 19.32 2.52
CA THR A 130 6.13 20.49 2.92
C THR A 130 6.91 20.98 1.70
N PRO A 131 6.53 22.15 1.10
CA PRO A 131 7.27 22.69 -0.02
C PRO A 131 8.69 23.07 0.42
N VAL A 132 9.68 22.58 -0.29
CA VAL A 132 11.04 23.06 -0.12
C VAL A 132 11.18 24.30 -1.00
N GLN A 133 11.20 25.48 -0.36
CA GLN A 133 11.55 26.71 -1.06
C GLN A 133 13.04 26.71 -1.34
N SER A 134 13.44 26.63 -2.58
CA SER A 134 14.80 26.99 -2.97
C SER A 134 14.91 28.51 -2.85
N GLU A 135 15.51 29.01 -1.79
CA GLU A 135 16.11 30.34 -1.82
C GLU A 135 17.25 30.29 -2.85
N VAL A 136 16.92 30.57 -4.08
CA VAL A 136 17.95 31.03 -5.01
C VAL A 136 18.30 32.42 -4.54
N ALA A 137 19.27 32.51 -3.63
CA ALA A 137 19.93 33.75 -3.35
C ALA A 137 20.45 34.27 -4.68
N ALA A 138 19.85 35.33 -5.16
CA ALA A 138 20.43 36.13 -6.24
C ALA A 138 21.73 36.69 -5.70
N VAL A 139 22.84 36.00 -5.99
CA VAL A 139 24.17 36.59 -5.87
C VAL A 139 24.29 37.53 -7.05
N VAL A 140 24.13 38.80 -6.79
CA VAL A 140 24.52 39.91 -7.67
C VAL A 140 25.99 40.16 -7.47
#